data_201a1524e2975313e4b8e48cc8de0653
#
_entry.id   201a1524e2975313e4b8e48cc8de0653
#
_cell.length_a   1.000
_cell.length_b   1.000
_cell.length_c   1.000
_cell.angle_alpha   90.00
_cell.angle_beta   90.00
_cell.angle_gamma   90.00
#
_symmetry.space_group_name_H-M   'P 1'
#
loop_
_entity.id
_entity.type
_entity.pdbx_description
1 polymer ?
#
loop_
_entity_poly.entity_id
_entity_poly.type
_entity_poly.pdbx_seq_one_letter_code
_entity_poly.pdbx_strand_id
1 'polypeptide(L)'
;MCIRDRYVSTHIYVGYSFVFLALLHFMTTKGINGTLYSKTLGSISFWGYLFLLPWTNFKFYFGSVLPNWIENISLYLSLSLALPLLAVTVNFFRTVTTRDEENKIIYGLVSFSFGIFLVTNLFQIVSSLSNIIPILSLTSFEIAIRYGYVFSSILISIAFIYYLIPKIFGREIKYTRLESLTAYTLKIVVSGTLFSNALIGIISGYSWNAGANAGNPTIYGEGFALLWSLISTPLSVNLFLSVLLLLPFFLFFISVIKAIVNGEITEAETIELTEEELPV
;
A
#
# COMPACT_ATOMS: atom_id res chain seq x y z
N MET A 1 -15.88 -14.04 -16.44
CA MET A 1 -15.65 -13.43 -15.13
C MET A 1 -14.23 -13.67 -14.62
N CYS A 2 -13.75 -14.90 -14.48
CA CYS A 2 -12.42 -15.21 -13.95
C CYS A 2 -11.21 -14.53 -14.65
N ILE A 3 -11.20 -14.40 -15.98
CA ILE A 3 -10.07 -13.79 -16.72
C ILE A 3 -9.95 -12.30 -16.41
N ARG A 4 -11.06 -11.57 -16.40
CA ARG A 4 -11.11 -10.15 -16.09
C ARG A 4 -10.66 -9.88 -14.66
N ASP A 5 -11.18 -10.63 -13.69
CA ASP A 5 -10.87 -10.42 -12.27
C ASP A 5 -9.41 -10.75 -11.98
N ARG A 6 -8.85 -11.79 -12.61
CA ARG A 6 -7.43 -12.12 -12.53
C ARG A 6 -6.56 -11.01 -13.14
N TYR A 7 -6.92 -10.51 -14.32
CA TYR A 7 -6.17 -9.46 -14.97
C TYR A 7 -6.11 -8.19 -14.11
N VAL A 8 -7.26 -7.74 -13.62
CA VAL A 8 -7.36 -6.55 -12.75
C VAL A 8 -6.60 -6.77 -11.45
N SER A 9 -6.78 -7.91 -10.78
CA SER A 9 -6.08 -8.21 -9.52
C SER A 9 -4.57 -8.27 -9.73
N THR A 10 -4.09 -9.00 -10.74
CA THR A 10 -2.65 -9.09 -11.03
C THR A 10 -2.06 -7.71 -11.33
N HIS A 11 -2.76 -6.90 -12.10
CA HIS A 11 -2.31 -5.54 -12.43
C HIS A 11 -2.16 -4.67 -11.18
N ILE A 12 -3.14 -4.72 -10.28
CA ILE A 12 -3.12 -3.98 -9.03
C ILE A 12 -1.98 -4.50 -8.12
N TYR A 13 -1.94 -5.80 -7.82
CA TYR A 13 -0.94 -6.34 -6.90
C TYR A 13 0.48 -6.19 -7.42
N VAL A 14 0.73 -6.59 -8.66
CA VAL A 14 2.06 -6.56 -9.26
C VAL A 14 2.47 -5.14 -9.62
N GLY A 15 1.64 -4.42 -10.38
CA GLY A 15 1.97 -3.08 -10.87
C GLY A 15 2.25 -2.10 -9.75
N TYR A 16 1.34 -1.97 -8.79
CA TYR A 16 1.52 -1.02 -7.67
C TYR A 16 2.63 -1.44 -6.72
N SER A 17 2.86 -2.75 -6.49
CA SER A 17 3.98 -3.19 -5.66
C SER A 17 5.33 -2.84 -6.27
N PHE A 18 5.48 -2.93 -7.61
CA PHE A 18 6.73 -2.55 -8.26
C PHE A 18 6.97 -1.05 -8.23
N VAL A 19 5.94 -0.25 -8.50
CA VAL A 19 6.04 1.21 -8.36
C VAL A 19 6.44 1.55 -6.92
N PHE A 20 5.79 0.92 -5.95
CA PHE A 20 6.11 1.14 -4.54
C PHE A 20 7.56 0.76 -4.21
N LEU A 21 8.02 -0.44 -4.58
CA LEU A 21 9.37 -0.91 -4.27
C LEU A 21 10.45 -0.06 -4.94
N ALA A 22 10.25 0.32 -6.21
CA ALA A 22 11.17 1.19 -6.93
C ALA A 22 11.31 2.56 -6.26
N LEU A 23 10.16 3.19 -5.95
CA LEU A 23 10.14 4.48 -5.27
C LEU A 23 10.66 4.37 -3.83
N LEU A 24 10.39 3.26 -3.12
CA LEU A 24 10.90 3.04 -1.77
C LEU A 24 12.43 3.05 -1.75
N HIS A 25 13.07 2.26 -2.62
CA HIS A 25 14.53 2.22 -2.71
C HIS A 25 15.14 3.58 -3.11
N PHE A 26 14.51 4.27 -4.04
CA PHE A 26 14.92 5.61 -4.44
C PHE A 26 14.78 6.62 -3.29
N MET A 27 13.61 6.67 -2.67
CA MET A 27 13.32 7.64 -1.62
C MET A 27 14.12 7.40 -0.34
N THR A 28 14.43 6.15 0.01
CA THR A 28 15.26 5.85 1.18
C THR A 28 16.71 6.26 0.97
N THR A 29 17.23 6.20 -0.25
CA THR A 29 18.61 6.57 -0.55
C THR A 29 18.81 8.03 -0.93
N LYS A 30 17.93 8.59 -1.76
CA LYS A 30 18.05 9.96 -2.30
C LYS A 30 17.11 10.95 -1.63
N GLY A 31 15.90 10.52 -1.23
CA GLY A 31 14.90 11.40 -0.62
C GLY A 31 15.14 11.68 0.86
N ILE A 32 15.72 10.71 1.58
CA ILE A 32 16.00 10.80 3.02
C ILE A 32 17.52 10.79 3.30
N ASN A 33 18.34 10.74 2.26
CA ASN A 33 19.81 10.65 2.32
C ASN A 33 20.30 9.47 3.18
N GLY A 34 19.55 8.36 3.22
CA GLY A 34 19.98 7.14 3.93
C GLY A 34 21.00 6.34 3.13
N THR A 35 22.00 5.78 3.81
CA THR A 35 22.91 4.83 3.17
C THR A 35 22.23 3.46 3.05
N LEU A 36 22.13 2.93 1.84
CA LEU A 36 21.50 1.62 1.60
C LEU A 36 22.24 0.52 2.39
N TYR A 37 21.54 -0.12 3.31
CA TYR A 37 22.14 -1.15 4.18
C TYR A 37 22.69 -2.34 3.38
N SER A 38 21.88 -2.88 2.45
CA SER A 38 22.30 -4.03 1.64
C SER A 38 21.67 -4.03 0.25
N LYS A 39 22.49 -4.00 -0.78
CA LYS A 39 22.06 -4.19 -2.18
C LYS A 39 21.48 -5.59 -2.41
N THR A 40 22.04 -6.60 -1.75
CA THR A 40 21.57 -7.99 -1.86
C THR A 40 20.15 -8.16 -1.32
N LEU A 41 19.84 -7.59 -0.15
CA LEU A 41 18.47 -7.63 0.39
C LEU A 41 17.49 -6.87 -0.50
N GLY A 42 17.89 -5.74 -1.09
CA GLY A 42 17.08 -5.03 -2.08
C GLY A 42 16.78 -5.89 -3.30
N SER A 43 17.78 -6.60 -3.83
CA SER A 43 17.62 -7.50 -4.96
C SER A 43 16.73 -8.71 -4.62
N ILE A 44 16.91 -9.33 -3.45
CA ILE A 44 16.07 -10.45 -2.98
C ILE A 44 14.62 -10.01 -2.86
N SER A 45 14.36 -8.83 -2.29
CA SER A 45 13.00 -8.32 -2.17
C SER A 45 12.36 -8.07 -3.53
N PHE A 46 13.07 -7.42 -4.45
CA PHE A 46 12.56 -7.11 -5.79
C PHE A 46 12.23 -8.39 -6.59
N TRP A 47 13.19 -9.29 -6.73
CA TRP A 47 13.01 -10.53 -7.49
C TRP A 47 12.02 -11.48 -6.81
N GLY A 48 12.03 -11.54 -5.47
CA GLY A 48 11.05 -12.31 -4.71
C GLY A 48 9.63 -11.86 -4.96
N TYR A 49 9.35 -10.56 -4.93
CA TYR A 49 8.03 -10.03 -5.27
C TYR A 49 7.67 -10.27 -6.74
N LEU A 50 8.62 -10.08 -7.67
CA LEU A 50 8.39 -10.30 -9.10
C LEU A 50 7.95 -11.74 -9.39
N PHE A 51 8.57 -12.69 -8.74
CA PHE A 51 8.27 -14.11 -8.95
C PHE A 51 7.00 -14.55 -8.21
N LEU A 52 6.81 -14.15 -6.96
CA LEU A 52 5.76 -14.69 -6.10
C LEU A 52 4.39 -14.02 -6.32
N LEU A 53 4.34 -12.68 -6.45
CA LEU A 53 3.06 -11.95 -6.52
C LEU A 53 2.11 -12.40 -7.64
N PRO A 54 2.55 -12.69 -8.87
CA PRO A 54 1.63 -13.12 -9.92
C PRO A 54 0.87 -14.41 -9.59
N TRP A 55 1.48 -15.29 -8.78
CA TRP A 55 0.91 -16.57 -8.40
C TRP A 55 -0.05 -16.50 -7.22
N THR A 56 0.10 -15.49 -6.35
CA THR A 56 -0.74 -15.34 -5.14
C THR A 56 -2.20 -15.10 -5.45
N ASN A 57 -2.50 -14.59 -6.65
CA ASN A 57 -3.86 -14.25 -7.07
C ASN A 57 -4.74 -15.48 -7.36
N PHE A 58 -4.16 -16.67 -7.53
CA PHE A 58 -4.94 -17.89 -7.74
C PHE A 58 -5.74 -18.32 -6.49
N LYS A 59 -5.38 -17.85 -5.31
CA LYS A 59 -6.15 -18.11 -4.08
C LYS A 59 -7.60 -17.62 -4.15
N PHE A 60 -7.90 -16.61 -4.97
CA PHE A 60 -9.25 -16.07 -5.15
C PHE A 60 -10.19 -17.00 -5.90
N TYR A 61 -9.67 -18.06 -6.45
CA TYR A 61 -10.44 -19.10 -7.13
C TYR A 61 -10.68 -20.33 -6.25
N PHE A 62 -10.44 -20.22 -4.95
CA PHE A 62 -10.67 -21.28 -3.99
C PHE A 62 -12.12 -21.78 -4.09
N GLY A 63 -12.28 -23.11 -4.27
CA GLY A 63 -13.58 -23.73 -4.51
C GLY A 63 -14.17 -23.52 -5.91
N SER A 64 -13.39 -22.99 -6.86
CA SER A 64 -13.80 -22.86 -8.27
C SER A 64 -13.55 -24.15 -9.08
N VAL A 65 -13.78 -24.07 -10.38
CA VAL A 65 -13.56 -25.18 -11.32
C VAL A 65 -12.07 -25.47 -11.57
N LEU A 66 -11.15 -24.73 -10.95
CA LEU A 66 -9.72 -24.94 -11.13
C LEU A 66 -9.24 -26.20 -10.41
N PRO A 67 -8.22 -26.88 -10.95
CA PRO A 67 -7.62 -28.01 -10.27
C PRO A 67 -7.03 -27.63 -8.90
N ASN A 68 -7.27 -28.44 -7.88
CA ASN A 68 -6.83 -28.18 -6.50
C ASN A 68 -5.31 -27.94 -6.35
N TRP A 69 -4.49 -28.48 -7.26
CA TRP A 69 -3.05 -28.26 -7.22
C TRP A 69 -2.66 -26.79 -7.49
N ILE A 70 -3.40 -26.09 -8.35
CA ILE A 70 -3.16 -24.66 -8.62
C ILE A 70 -3.48 -23.84 -7.37
N GLU A 71 -4.59 -24.14 -6.71
CA GLU A 71 -4.98 -23.49 -5.46
C GLU A 71 -3.92 -23.68 -4.38
N ASN A 72 -3.49 -24.94 -4.16
CA ASN A 72 -2.47 -25.26 -3.18
C ASN A 72 -1.14 -24.56 -3.46
N ILE A 73 -0.67 -24.55 -4.70
CA ILE A 73 0.55 -23.82 -5.07
C ILE A 73 0.41 -22.33 -4.75
N SER A 74 -0.73 -21.72 -5.09
CA SER A 74 -0.98 -20.31 -4.79
C SER A 74 -0.91 -20.01 -3.29
N LEU A 75 -1.41 -20.92 -2.44
CA LEU A 75 -1.33 -20.77 -0.98
C LEU A 75 0.12 -20.76 -0.50
N TYR A 76 0.90 -21.77 -0.91
CA TYR A 76 2.31 -21.88 -0.50
C TYR A 76 3.14 -20.69 -1.00
N LEU A 77 2.91 -20.22 -2.24
CA LEU A 77 3.61 -19.07 -2.77
C LEU A 77 3.18 -17.77 -2.09
N SER A 78 1.91 -17.66 -1.67
CA SER A 78 1.44 -16.53 -0.87
C SER A 78 2.10 -16.48 0.51
N LEU A 79 2.26 -17.63 1.17
CA LEU A 79 2.99 -17.71 2.44
C LEU A 79 4.48 -17.40 2.25
N SER A 80 5.06 -17.79 1.12
CA SER A 80 6.46 -17.51 0.77
C SER A 80 6.75 -16.02 0.58
N LEU A 81 5.72 -15.17 0.38
CA LEU A 81 5.88 -13.70 0.38
C LEU A 81 6.46 -13.15 1.69
N ALA A 82 6.40 -13.91 2.77
CA ALA A 82 7.05 -13.53 4.02
C ALA A 82 8.56 -13.32 3.86
N LEU A 83 9.23 -14.06 2.96
CA LEU A 83 10.68 -13.94 2.75
C LEU A 83 11.09 -12.60 2.13
N PRO A 84 10.55 -12.18 0.95
CA PRO A 84 10.86 -10.87 0.41
C PRO A 84 10.34 -9.72 1.28
N LEU A 85 9.24 -9.91 2.02
CA LEU A 85 8.74 -8.94 2.97
C LEU A 85 9.74 -8.71 4.12
N LEU A 86 10.30 -9.75 4.69
CA LEU A 86 11.34 -9.64 5.72
C LEU A 86 12.60 -8.96 5.15
N ALA A 87 13.01 -9.32 3.93
CA ALA A 87 14.18 -8.71 3.30
C ALA A 87 14.00 -7.19 3.10
N VAL A 88 12.85 -6.74 2.57
CA VAL A 88 12.58 -5.29 2.41
C VAL A 88 12.44 -4.59 3.75
N THR A 89 11.84 -5.25 4.75
CA THR A 89 11.63 -4.68 6.08
C THR A 89 12.95 -4.42 6.80
N VAL A 90 13.84 -5.42 6.83
CA VAL A 90 15.17 -5.26 7.43
C VAL A 90 15.98 -4.19 6.69
N ASN A 91 15.96 -4.22 5.35
CA ASN A 91 16.67 -3.24 4.54
C ASN A 91 16.17 -1.82 4.80
N PHE A 92 14.85 -1.63 4.85
CA PHE A 92 14.22 -0.33 5.13
C PHE A 92 14.62 0.21 6.51
N PHE A 93 14.39 -0.56 7.58
CA PHE A 93 14.68 -0.07 8.93
C PHE A 93 16.16 0.24 9.14
N ARG A 94 17.06 -0.59 8.60
CA ARG A 94 18.50 -0.35 8.71
C ARG A 94 18.98 0.85 7.88
N THR A 95 18.40 1.06 6.70
CA THR A 95 18.71 2.24 5.87
C THR A 95 18.21 3.53 6.54
N VAL A 96 17.01 3.51 7.11
CA VAL A 96 16.40 4.68 7.74
C VAL A 96 17.11 5.11 9.02
N THR A 97 17.80 4.21 9.74
CA THR A 97 18.58 4.58 10.94
C THR A 97 19.78 5.48 10.60
N THR A 98 20.23 5.54 9.35
CA THR A 98 21.37 6.35 8.89
C THR A 98 20.95 7.67 8.22
N ARG A 99 19.70 8.08 8.39
CA ARG A 99 19.12 9.25 7.72
C ARG A 99 19.62 10.58 8.28
N ASP A 100 19.55 11.61 7.42
CA ASP A 100 19.62 13.02 7.83
C ASP A 100 18.24 13.56 8.24
N GLU A 101 18.19 14.47 9.24
CA GLU A 101 16.92 14.95 9.82
C GLU A 101 16.22 16.05 9.02
N GLU A 102 16.75 16.49 7.88
CA GLU A 102 16.29 17.69 7.19
C GLU A 102 14.83 17.64 6.70
N ASN A 103 14.30 16.49 6.28
CA ASN A 103 13.00 16.39 5.60
C ASN A 103 11.95 15.56 6.35
N LYS A 104 11.49 16.06 7.51
CA LYS A 104 10.53 15.35 8.38
C LYS A 104 9.22 14.93 7.70
N ILE A 105 8.67 15.74 6.79
CA ILE A 105 7.39 15.44 6.12
C ILE A 105 7.57 14.32 5.08
N ILE A 106 8.62 14.39 4.25
CA ILE A 106 8.95 13.36 3.27
C ILE A 106 9.20 12.04 3.99
N TYR A 107 10.05 12.06 5.02
CA TYR A 107 10.29 10.89 5.86
C TYR A 107 9.00 10.32 6.46
N GLY A 108 8.16 11.17 7.00
CA GLY A 108 6.89 10.77 7.60
C GLY A 108 5.92 10.14 6.60
N LEU A 109 5.92 10.56 5.33
CA LEU A 109 5.13 9.96 4.26
C LEU A 109 5.73 8.63 3.79
N VAL A 110 7.04 8.57 3.59
CA VAL A 110 7.74 7.35 3.17
C VAL A 110 7.59 6.25 4.22
N SER A 111 7.83 6.56 5.51
CA SER A 111 7.68 5.59 6.59
C SER A 111 6.25 5.11 6.76
N PHE A 112 5.27 6.00 6.62
CA PHE A 112 3.87 5.63 6.71
C PHE A 112 3.42 4.79 5.50
N SER A 113 3.86 5.14 4.28
CA SER A 113 3.57 4.35 3.08
C SER A 113 4.16 2.92 3.20
N PHE A 114 5.37 2.81 3.76
CA PHE A 114 5.96 1.51 4.06
C PHE A 114 5.15 0.73 5.12
N GLY A 115 4.65 1.40 6.16
CA GLY A 115 3.77 0.80 7.16
C GLY A 115 2.49 0.23 6.55
N ILE A 116 1.83 0.98 5.65
CA ILE A 116 0.64 0.49 4.90
C ILE A 116 1.01 -0.70 4.03
N PHE A 117 2.14 -0.66 3.31
CA PHE A 117 2.61 -1.78 2.49
C PHE A 117 2.86 -3.04 3.32
N LEU A 118 3.50 -2.89 4.50
CA LEU A 118 3.77 -3.99 5.43
C LEU A 118 2.47 -4.62 5.93
N VAL A 119 1.52 -3.82 6.44
CA VAL A 119 0.21 -4.29 6.91
C VAL A 119 -0.55 -5.00 5.78
N THR A 120 -0.53 -4.45 4.57
CA THR A 120 -1.18 -5.05 3.40
C THR A 120 -0.61 -6.43 3.07
N ASN A 121 0.72 -6.58 3.09
CA ASN A 121 1.36 -7.88 2.86
C ASN A 121 1.06 -8.88 3.99
N LEU A 122 0.99 -8.42 5.25
CA LEU A 122 0.55 -9.28 6.35
C LEU A 122 -0.89 -9.73 6.16
N PHE A 123 -1.81 -8.86 5.75
CA PHE A 123 -3.17 -9.23 5.40
C PHE A 123 -3.20 -10.26 4.26
N GLN A 124 -2.37 -10.07 3.23
CA GLN A 124 -2.22 -11.00 2.12
C GLN A 124 -1.76 -12.39 2.58
N ILE A 125 -0.77 -12.46 3.45
CA ILE A 125 -0.24 -13.71 4.01
C ILE A 125 -1.27 -14.38 4.90
N VAL A 126 -1.89 -13.65 5.83
CA VAL A 126 -2.91 -14.17 6.75
C VAL A 126 -4.13 -14.69 5.99
N SER A 127 -4.62 -13.94 4.99
CA SER A 127 -5.76 -14.38 4.16
C SER A 127 -5.45 -15.62 3.31
N SER A 128 -4.19 -16.04 3.23
CA SER A 128 -3.76 -17.23 2.49
C SER A 128 -3.67 -18.49 3.36
N LEU A 129 -3.99 -18.40 4.66
CA LEU A 129 -4.07 -19.58 5.52
C LEU A 129 -5.31 -20.40 5.17
N SER A 130 -5.14 -21.72 4.99
CA SER A 130 -6.19 -22.64 4.52
C SER A 130 -7.50 -22.55 5.30
N ASN A 131 -7.42 -22.33 6.62
CA ASN A 131 -8.58 -22.21 7.50
C ASN A 131 -9.29 -20.85 7.38
N ILE A 132 -8.61 -19.84 6.87
CA ILE A 132 -9.10 -18.44 6.80
C ILE A 132 -9.64 -18.11 5.41
N ILE A 133 -9.13 -18.74 4.36
CA ILE A 133 -9.56 -18.50 2.98
C ILE A 133 -11.06 -18.62 2.80
N PRO A 134 -11.76 -19.70 3.23
CA PRO A 134 -13.19 -19.82 3.01
C PRO A 134 -14.00 -18.69 3.67
N ILE A 135 -13.43 -18.08 4.72
CA ILE A 135 -14.07 -17.00 5.48
C ILE A 135 -13.86 -15.66 4.79
N LEU A 136 -12.64 -15.36 4.31
CA LEU A 136 -12.26 -14.02 3.84
C LEU A 136 -12.27 -13.84 2.33
N SER A 137 -12.22 -14.92 1.52
CA SER A 137 -11.95 -14.85 0.08
C SER A 137 -12.96 -14.06 -0.74
N LEU A 138 -14.20 -13.97 -0.37
CA LEU A 138 -15.25 -13.24 -1.12
C LEU A 138 -15.78 -12.01 -0.37
N THR A 139 -15.00 -11.49 0.56
CA THR A 139 -15.42 -10.39 1.42
C THR A 139 -14.70 -9.08 1.10
N SER A 140 -15.10 -7.99 1.76
CA SER A 140 -14.43 -6.69 1.67
C SER A 140 -12.98 -6.70 2.17
N PHE A 141 -12.52 -7.79 2.80
CA PHE A 141 -11.12 -7.94 3.23
C PHE A 141 -10.15 -7.91 2.05
N GLU A 142 -10.55 -8.49 0.91
CA GLU A 142 -9.75 -8.41 -0.31
C GLU A 142 -9.70 -7.00 -0.89
N ILE A 143 -10.78 -6.25 -0.75
CA ILE A 143 -10.81 -4.83 -1.14
C ILE A 143 -9.80 -4.05 -0.29
N ALA A 144 -9.71 -4.35 1.02
CA ALA A 144 -8.71 -3.76 1.90
C ALA A 144 -7.27 -4.04 1.40
N ILE A 145 -6.97 -5.27 1.00
CA ILE A 145 -5.66 -5.63 0.45
C ILE A 145 -5.37 -4.85 -0.85
N ARG A 146 -6.33 -4.78 -1.77
CA ARG A 146 -6.18 -4.02 -3.03
C ARG A 146 -5.93 -2.54 -2.75
N TYR A 147 -6.72 -1.93 -1.89
CA TYR A 147 -6.53 -0.54 -1.48
C TYR A 147 -5.19 -0.30 -0.80
N GLY A 148 -4.72 -1.25 0.00
CA GLY A 148 -3.43 -1.15 0.66
C GLY A 148 -2.26 -1.04 -0.34
N TYR A 149 -2.23 -1.85 -1.40
CA TYR A 149 -1.22 -1.74 -2.45
C TYR A 149 -1.32 -0.42 -3.23
N VAL A 150 -2.53 0.00 -3.58
CA VAL A 150 -2.76 1.27 -4.28
C VAL A 150 -2.35 2.46 -3.41
N PHE A 151 -2.80 2.51 -2.16
CA PHE A 151 -2.52 3.63 -1.27
C PHE A 151 -1.05 3.71 -0.86
N SER A 152 -0.37 2.59 -0.63
CA SER A 152 1.06 2.61 -0.37
C SER A 152 1.84 3.24 -1.54
N SER A 153 1.48 2.88 -2.78
CA SER A 153 2.10 3.45 -3.98
C SER A 153 1.77 4.93 -4.19
N ILE A 154 0.53 5.34 -3.93
CA ILE A 154 0.14 6.75 -4.02
C ILE A 154 0.87 7.60 -2.96
N LEU A 155 0.93 7.13 -1.72
CA LEU A 155 1.59 7.86 -0.64
C LEU A 155 3.08 8.10 -0.92
N ILE A 156 3.77 7.07 -1.39
CA ILE A 156 5.19 7.20 -1.73
C ILE A 156 5.39 8.06 -2.99
N SER A 157 4.46 8.03 -3.94
CA SER A 157 4.48 8.92 -5.11
C SER A 157 4.27 10.38 -4.72
N ILE A 158 3.41 10.68 -3.75
CA ILE A 158 3.24 12.04 -3.20
C ILE A 158 4.56 12.50 -2.54
N ALA A 159 5.19 11.64 -1.73
CA ALA A 159 6.49 11.96 -1.15
C ALA A 159 7.57 12.21 -2.22
N PHE A 160 7.55 11.43 -3.30
CA PHE A 160 8.45 11.59 -4.43
C PHE A 160 8.20 12.91 -5.19
N ILE A 161 6.96 13.32 -5.39
CA ILE A 161 6.63 14.61 -6.01
C ILE A 161 7.15 15.76 -5.14
N TYR A 162 6.95 15.72 -3.82
CA TYR A 162 7.50 16.72 -2.91
C TYR A 162 9.03 16.79 -2.97
N TYR A 163 9.71 15.67 -3.18
CA TYR A 163 11.15 15.64 -3.37
C TYR A 163 11.60 16.20 -4.74
N LEU A 164 10.80 15.98 -5.79
CA LEU A 164 11.13 16.43 -7.14
C LEU A 164 10.92 17.93 -7.38
N ILE A 165 9.92 18.54 -6.75
CA ILE A 165 9.58 19.95 -7.01
C ILE A 165 10.77 20.89 -6.83
N PRO A 166 11.54 20.86 -5.73
CA PRO A 166 12.71 21.71 -5.58
C PRO A 166 13.77 21.47 -6.67
N LYS A 167 13.94 20.20 -7.08
CA LYS A 167 14.97 19.83 -8.06
C LYS A 167 14.62 20.19 -9.50
N ILE A 168 13.34 20.18 -9.87
CA ILE A 168 12.90 20.48 -11.25
C ILE A 168 12.65 21.98 -11.42
N PHE A 169 11.99 22.61 -10.44
CA PHE A 169 11.58 24.01 -10.55
C PHE A 169 12.55 24.98 -9.88
N GLY A 170 13.59 24.49 -9.18
CA GLY A 170 14.51 25.36 -8.43
C GLY A 170 13.83 26.19 -7.36
N ARG A 171 12.70 25.72 -6.80
CA ARG A 171 11.90 26.45 -5.82
C ARG A 171 11.74 25.62 -4.56
N GLU A 172 12.09 26.18 -3.42
CA GLU A 172 11.93 25.49 -2.15
C GLU A 172 10.46 25.37 -1.75
N ILE A 173 10.09 24.17 -1.33
CA ILE A 173 8.82 23.97 -0.65
C ILE A 173 9.04 24.39 0.81
N LYS A 174 8.56 25.58 1.16
CA LYS A 174 8.41 25.90 2.57
C LYS A 174 7.34 24.96 3.13
N TYR A 175 7.76 23.99 3.94
CA TYR A 175 6.86 23.07 4.64
C TYR A 175 5.96 23.83 5.60
N THR A 176 4.89 24.38 5.06
CA THR A 176 3.91 25.19 5.77
C THR A 176 2.90 24.29 6.47
N ARG A 177 1.99 24.90 7.22
CA ARG A 177 0.88 24.17 7.85
C ARG A 177 0.05 23.37 6.84
N LEU A 178 0.01 23.79 5.57
CA LEU A 178 -0.78 23.13 4.52
C LEU A 178 -0.22 21.73 4.19
N GLU A 179 1.08 21.60 3.96
CA GLU A 179 1.73 20.34 3.64
C GLU A 179 1.65 19.35 4.82
N SER A 180 1.81 19.87 6.04
CA SER A 180 1.65 19.09 7.25
C SER A 180 0.20 18.58 7.40
N LEU A 181 -0.79 19.46 7.18
CA LEU A 181 -2.22 19.09 7.22
C LEU A 181 -2.54 18.04 6.15
N THR A 182 -2.03 18.21 4.92
CA THR A 182 -2.19 17.22 3.84
C THR A 182 -1.63 15.85 4.23
N ALA A 183 -0.43 15.82 4.80
CA ALA A 183 0.18 14.57 5.24
C ALA A 183 -0.60 13.89 6.38
N TYR A 184 -1.11 14.65 7.35
CA TYR A 184 -1.91 14.11 8.46
C TYR A 184 -3.27 13.60 7.99
N THR A 185 -3.98 14.35 7.16
CA THR A 185 -5.29 13.95 6.63
C THR A 185 -5.17 12.71 5.76
N LEU A 186 -4.14 12.61 4.90
CA LEU A 186 -3.84 11.40 4.13
C LEU A 186 -3.62 10.19 5.05
N LYS A 187 -2.80 10.32 6.09
CA LYS A 187 -2.52 9.22 7.03
C LYS A 187 -3.79 8.71 7.70
N ILE A 188 -4.63 9.62 8.20
CA ILE A 188 -5.87 9.26 8.91
C ILE A 188 -6.87 8.60 7.96
N VAL A 189 -7.11 9.19 6.81
CA VAL A 189 -8.13 8.70 5.88
C VAL A 189 -7.73 7.38 5.25
N VAL A 190 -6.46 7.24 4.84
CA VAL A 190 -5.95 5.99 4.24
C VAL A 190 -5.97 4.84 5.25
N SER A 191 -5.49 5.06 6.48
CA SER A 191 -5.57 4.02 7.51
C SER A 191 -7.02 3.68 7.85
N GLY A 192 -7.88 4.69 7.99
CA GLY A 192 -9.30 4.49 8.28
C GLY A 192 -10.01 3.66 7.21
N THR A 193 -9.81 3.97 5.92
CA THR A 193 -10.43 3.19 4.82
C THR A 193 -9.89 1.78 4.73
N LEU A 194 -8.61 1.56 4.96
CA LEU A 194 -8.01 0.23 4.95
C LEU A 194 -8.56 -0.64 6.07
N PHE A 195 -8.53 -0.13 7.31
CA PHE A 195 -9.00 -0.90 8.47
C PHE A 195 -10.52 -1.08 8.48
N SER A 196 -11.32 -0.11 8.05
CA SER A 196 -12.78 -0.26 7.95
C SER A 196 -13.18 -1.35 6.95
N ASN A 197 -12.54 -1.41 5.77
CA ASN A 197 -12.77 -2.50 4.82
C ASN A 197 -12.35 -3.86 5.38
N ALA A 198 -11.21 -3.93 6.09
CA ALA A 198 -10.76 -5.16 6.72
C ALA A 198 -11.75 -5.64 7.79
N LEU A 199 -12.25 -4.74 8.64
CA LEU A 199 -13.26 -5.05 9.67
C LEU A 199 -14.57 -5.53 9.06
N ILE A 200 -15.09 -4.82 8.05
CA ILE A 200 -16.31 -5.24 7.33
C ILE A 200 -16.11 -6.65 6.75
N GLY A 201 -14.94 -6.90 6.15
CA GLY A 201 -14.61 -8.20 5.57
C GLY A 201 -14.57 -9.33 6.61
N ILE A 202 -13.97 -9.09 7.76
CA ILE A 202 -13.91 -10.07 8.85
C ILE A 202 -15.32 -10.34 9.41
N ILE A 203 -16.09 -9.31 9.73
CA ILE A 203 -17.43 -9.45 10.28
C ILE A 203 -18.34 -10.21 9.29
N SER A 204 -18.34 -9.81 8.02
CA SER A 204 -19.17 -10.46 6.99
C SER A 204 -18.77 -11.92 6.76
N GLY A 205 -17.46 -12.21 6.72
CA GLY A 205 -16.96 -13.56 6.50
C GLY A 205 -17.29 -14.52 7.64
N TYR A 206 -17.06 -14.10 8.87
CA TYR A 206 -17.42 -14.93 10.04
C TYR A 206 -18.93 -15.11 10.19
N SER A 207 -19.73 -14.08 9.96
CA SER A 207 -21.20 -14.18 10.01
C SER A 207 -21.74 -15.14 8.93
N TRP A 208 -21.17 -15.06 7.71
CA TRP A 208 -21.53 -15.98 6.64
C TRP A 208 -21.17 -17.42 6.97
N ASN A 209 -19.97 -17.66 7.45
CA ASN A 209 -19.50 -19.00 7.80
C ASN A 209 -20.30 -19.61 8.97
N ALA A 210 -20.61 -18.82 9.99
CA ALA A 210 -21.45 -19.25 11.11
C ALA A 210 -22.85 -19.65 10.64
N GLY A 211 -23.45 -18.87 9.76
CA GLY A 211 -24.76 -19.16 9.19
C GLY A 211 -24.78 -20.42 8.31
N ALA A 212 -23.77 -20.60 7.48
CA ALA A 212 -23.61 -21.76 6.61
C ALA A 212 -23.46 -23.06 7.43
N ASN A 213 -22.69 -23.01 8.51
CA ASN A 213 -22.45 -24.17 9.38
C ASN A 213 -23.67 -24.52 10.26
N ALA A 214 -24.52 -23.55 10.60
CA ALA A 214 -25.72 -23.79 11.38
C ALA A 214 -26.83 -24.50 10.61
N GLY A 215 -26.68 -24.69 9.29
CA GLY A 215 -27.66 -25.36 8.44
C GLY A 215 -29.02 -24.65 8.39
N ASN A 216 -29.06 -23.39 8.78
CA ASN A 216 -30.30 -22.65 9.01
C ASN A 216 -30.65 -21.83 7.75
N PRO A 217 -31.72 -22.18 6.99
CA PRO A 217 -32.13 -21.45 5.80
C PRO A 217 -32.63 -20.03 6.11
N THR A 218 -32.78 -19.66 7.39
CA THR A 218 -33.17 -18.32 7.86
C THR A 218 -32.08 -17.25 7.67
N ILE A 219 -30.90 -17.60 7.16
CA ILE A 219 -29.87 -16.63 6.76
C ILE A 219 -30.42 -15.60 5.76
N TYR A 220 -31.37 -15.97 4.93
CA TYR A 220 -32.02 -15.06 3.97
C TYR A 220 -33.06 -14.13 4.60
N GLY A 221 -33.48 -14.36 5.84
CA GLY A 221 -34.45 -13.52 6.57
C GLY A 221 -33.80 -12.82 7.76
N GLU A 222 -33.83 -13.47 8.92
CA GLU A 222 -33.33 -12.89 10.17
C GLU A 222 -31.79 -12.77 10.23
N GLY A 223 -31.07 -13.72 9.63
CA GLY A 223 -29.60 -13.67 9.59
C GLY A 223 -29.06 -12.51 8.76
N PHE A 224 -29.73 -12.15 7.66
CA PHE A 224 -29.35 -10.97 6.89
C PHE A 224 -29.61 -9.67 7.66
N ALA A 225 -30.73 -9.58 8.40
CA ALA A 225 -31.02 -8.42 9.24
C ALA A 225 -29.99 -8.23 10.35
N LEU A 226 -29.55 -9.33 10.99
CA LEU A 226 -28.49 -9.30 12.00
C LEU A 226 -27.14 -8.87 11.36
N LEU A 227 -26.78 -9.47 10.24
CA LEU A 227 -25.57 -9.11 9.49
C LEU A 227 -25.58 -7.63 9.11
N TRP A 228 -26.72 -7.15 8.58
CA TRP A 228 -26.89 -5.75 8.19
C TRP A 228 -26.73 -4.80 9.38
N SER A 229 -27.31 -5.14 10.53
CA SER A 229 -27.16 -4.34 11.74
C SER A 229 -25.72 -4.22 12.22
N LEU A 230 -24.90 -5.27 12.05
CA LEU A 230 -23.49 -5.28 12.41
C LEU A 230 -22.61 -4.53 11.40
N ILE A 231 -22.95 -4.57 10.11
CA ILE A 231 -22.11 -4.00 9.03
C ILE A 231 -22.51 -2.55 8.71
N SER A 232 -23.74 -2.15 8.97
CA SER A 232 -24.27 -0.83 8.57
C SER A 232 -23.44 0.34 9.11
N THR A 233 -23.03 0.28 10.37
CA THR A 233 -22.18 1.33 10.97
C THR A 233 -20.76 1.36 10.38
N PRO A 234 -20.00 0.25 10.32
CA PRO A 234 -18.69 0.26 9.64
C PRO A 234 -18.79 0.64 8.16
N LEU A 235 -19.85 0.26 7.47
CA LEU A 235 -20.07 0.61 6.06
C LEU A 235 -20.30 2.12 5.87
N SER A 236 -21.12 2.75 6.71
CA SER A 236 -21.33 4.20 6.65
C SER A 236 -20.06 4.98 6.98
N VAL A 237 -19.25 4.52 7.94
CA VAL A 237 -17.93 5.09 8.24
C VAL A 237 -16.99 4.94 7.04
N ASN A 238 -16.95 3.78 6.39
CA ASN A 238 -16.13 3.56 5.21
C ASN A 238 -16.53 4.45 4.03
N LEU A 239 -17.83 4.62 3.79
CA LEU A 239 -18.35 5.54 2.76
C LEU A 239 -17.94 6.99 3.06
N PHE A 240 -18.10 7.42 4.31
CA PHE A 240 -17.69 8.77 4.73
C PHE A 240 -16.17 8.97 4.51
N LEU A 241 -15.33 8.03 4.93
CA LEU A 241 -13.89 8.09 4.73
C LEU A 241 -13.51 8.08 3.25
N SER A 242 -14.22 7.31 2.41
CA SER A 242 -13.98 7.27 0.97
C SER A 242 -14.28 8.62 0.29
N VAL A 243 -15.33 9.31 0.71
CA VAL A 243 -15.63 10.67 0.25
C VAL A 243 -14.59 11.66 0.79
N LEU A 244 -14.24 11.53 2.07
CA LEU A 244 -13.25 12.38 2.71
C LEU A 244 -11.85 12.25 2.07
N LEU A 245 -11.55 11.15 1.38
CA LEU A 245 -10.29 10.94 0.67
C LEU A 245 -10.04 11.99 -0.43
N LEU A 246 -11.09 12.59 -0.99
CA LEU A 246 -10.95 13.68 -1.96
C LEU A 246 -10.29 14.93 -1.37
N LEU A 247 -10.52 15.20 -0.09
CA LEU A 247 -9.99 16.39 0.59
C LEU A 247 -8.44 16.43 0.60
N PRO A 248 -7.71 15.40 1.07
CA PRO A 248 -6.25 15.44 1.08
C PRO A 248 -5.65 15.48 -0.32
N PHE A 249 -6.28 14.89 -1.34
CA PHE A 249 -5.82 15.05 -2.72
C PHE A 249 -5.99 16.49 -3.21
N PHE A 250 -7.10 17.13 -2.90
CA PHE A 250 -7.33 18.53 -3.24
C PHE A 250 -6.30 19.44 -2.56
N LEU A 251 -6.05 19.21 -1.27
CA LEU A 251 -5.02 19.95 -0.51
C LEU A 251 -3.62 19.72 -1.10
N PHE A 252 -3.32 18.49 -1.52
CA PHE A 252 -2.06 18.16 -2.19
C PHE A 252 -1.89 18.95 -3.49
N PHE A 253 -2.90 19.00 -4.36
CA PHE A 253 -2.83 19.79 -5.59
C PHE A 253 -2.62 21.28 -5.31
N ILE A 254 -3.32 21.82 -4.33
CA ILE A 254 -3.12 23.23 -3.93
C ILE A 254 -1.68 23.44 -3.44
N SER A 255 -1.13 22.56 -2.62
CA SER A 255 0.23 22.68 -2.10
C SER A 255 1.27 22.63 -3.22
N VAL A 256 1.09 21.75 -4.21
CA VAL A 256 1.97 21.66 -5.39
C VAL A 256 1.89 22.94 -6.23
N ILE A 257 0.70 23.42 -6.55
CA ILE A 257 0.52 24.65 -7.34
C ILE A 257 1.15 25.85 -6.60
N LYS A 258 0.90 25.97 -5.29
CA LYS A 258 1.48 27.03 -4.47
C LYS A 258 3.01 26.96 -4.46
N ALA A 259 3.60 25.79 -4.36
CA ALA A 259 5.04 25.61 -4.39
C ALA A 259 5.64 26.03 -5.74
N ILE A 260 4.98 25.69 -6.85
CA ILE A 260 5.44 26.04 -8.20
C ILE A 260 5.30 27.55 -8.48
N VAL A 261 4.19 28.18 -8.04
CA VAL A 261 3.91 29.59 -8.36
C VAL A 261 4.62 30.54 -7.40
N ASN A 262 4.54 30.28 -6.08
CA ASN A 262 4.97 31.19 -5.03
C ASN A 262 6.19 30.68 -4.23
N GLY A 263 6.82 29.55 -4.63
CA GLY A 263 8.02 29.05 -3.96
C GLY A 263 9.18 30.03 -4.09
N GLU A 264 9.98 30.18 -3.03
CA GLU A 264 11.24 30.95 -3.10
C GLU A 264 12.20 30.22 -4.04
N ILE A 265 12.93 31.00 -4.84
CA ILE A 265 13.94 30.44 -5.76
C ILE A 265 15.08 29.94 -4.88
N THR A 266 15.35 28.65 -4.92
CA THR A 266 16.59 28.10 -4.37
C THR A 266 17.71 28.66 -5.24
N GLU A 267 18.70 29.35 -4.66
CA GLU A 267 19.95 29.62 -5.35
C GLU A 267 20.48 28.24 -5.73
N ALA A 268 20.33 27.88 -7.00
CA ALA A 268 20.94 26.67 -7.51
C ALA A 268 22.43 26.78 -7.18
N GLU A 269 22.94 25.97 -6.26
CA GLU A 269 24.33 25.58 -6.32
C GLU A 269 24.53 25.18 -7.76
N THR A 270 25.18 26.05 -8.52
CA THR A 270 25.72 25.75 -9.82
C THR A 270 26.51 24.47 -9.59
N ILE A 271 25.94 23.33 -10.01
CA ILE A 271 26.71 22.10 -10.13
C ILE A 271 27.74 22.47 -11.16
N GLU A 272 28.88 22.98 -10.72
CA GLU A 272 30.13 22.89 -11.46
C GLU A 272 30.32 21.37 -11.60
N LEU A 273 29.87 20.88 -12.74
CA LEU A 273 30.34 19.62 -13.28
C LEU A 273 31.81 19.83 -13.48
N THR A 274 32.61 19.57 -12.44
CA THR A 274 34.01 19.42 -12.57
C THR A 274 34.21 18.28 -13.55
N GLU A 275 34.87 18.60 -14.70
CA GLU A 275 35.20 17.67 -15.78
C GLU A 275 36.05 16.47 -15.34
N GLU A 276 36.33 16.33 -14.06
CA GLU A 276 37.18 15.28 -13.45
C GLU A 276 36.47 13.94 -13.16
N GLU A 277 35.16 13.81 -13.36
CA GLU A 277 34.47 12.55 -13.09
C GLU A 277 33.97 11.78 -14.33
N LEU A 278 34.53 12.06 -15.50
CA LEU A 278 34.33 11.18 -16.65
C LEU A 278 35.41 10.06 -16.57
N PRO A 279 35.05 8.82 -16.25
CA PRO A 279 35.95 7.70 -16.39
C PRO A 279 36.22 7.51 -17.90
N VAL A 280 37.51 7.67 -18.28
CA VAL A 280 38.05 7.27 -19.56
C VAL A 280 37.97 5.75 -19.73
#